data_4aae0a04b01ce72ddd22933cc74f9978
#
_entry.id   4aae0a04b01ce72ddd22933cc74f9978
#
_cell.length_a   1.000
_cell.length_b   1.000
_cell.length_c   1.000
_cell.angle_alpha   90.00
_cell.angle_beta   90.00
_cell.angle_gamma   90.00
#
_symmetry.space_group_name_H-M   'P 1'
#
loop_
_entity.id
_entity.type
_entity.pdbx_description
1 polymer ?
#
loop_
_entity_poly.entity_id
_entity_poly.type
_entity_poly.pdbx_seq_one_letter_code
_entity_poly.pdbx_strand_id
1 'polypeptide(L)'
;MEGIQLSVKQAGANNNISVIKVGGYIDTTTSAELEHSLDSLLNSNSHNIVIDLGNVDYISSAGWGIFISEIKGIREKGGDLKLVNMIPDVYEVFELLEFHYILKAFDSLDDAIADFDKSRPRSEIRKPVAVAEEASSFKKSRPVIDDTEDEEESKRDEYLEKAMNAETKDKSVEDKIRRLVIENPEYGSIKIMKELNTPHYGNVKLSWFQVKKYLKQLQLNSKKKRIEFFQFETSKQF
;
A
#
# COMPACT_ATOMS: atom_id res chain seq x y z
N MET A 1 3.25 31.87 14.80
CA MET A 1 3.54 30.42 14.63
C MET A 1 2.25 29.81 14.07
N GLU A 2 2.31 29.22 12.92
CA GLU A 2 1.14 28.50 12.40
C GLU A 2 1.01 27.21 13.22
N GLY A 3 -0.15 27.05 13.88
CA GLY A 3 -0.47 25.88 14.67
C GLY A 3 -0.76 24.68 13.77
N ILE A 4 -0.90 23.50 14.36
CA ILE A 4 -1.37 22.31 13.67
C ILE A 4 -2.84 22.47 13.31
N GLN A 5 -3.25 21.98 12.14
CA GLN A 5 -4.64 21.90 11.72
C GLN A 5 -5.07 20.46 11.75
N LEU A 6 -6.12 20.15 12.50
CA LEU A 6 -6.66 18.80 12.63
C LEU A 6 -8.13 18.76 12.23
N SER A 7 -8.51 17.76 11.46
CA SER A 7 -9.91 17.43 11.21
C SER A 7 -10.10 15.91 11.16
N VAL A 8 -11.17 15.45 11.80
CA VAL A 8 -11.50 14.03 11.88
C VAL A 8 -12.74 13.76 11.04
N LYS A 9 -12.71 12.70 10.22
CA LYS A 9 -13.84 12.21 9.44
C LYS A 9 -13.88 10.69 9.45
N GLN A 10 -15.05 10.11 9.17
CA GLN A 10 -15.23 8.68 9.01
C GLN A 10 -15.12 8.29 7.53
N ALA A 11 -14.58 7.11 7.27
CA ALA A 11 -14.39 6.53 5.96
C ALA A 11 -14.63 5.00 5.99
N GLY A 12 -14.53 4.37 4.79
CA GLY A 12 -14.83 2.95 4.61
C GLY A 12 -16.33 2.70 4.43
N ALA A 13 -16.68 1.50 3.91
CA ALA A 13 -18.06 1.16 3.55
C ALA A 13 -19.05 1.19 4.75
N ASN A 14 -18.54 0.99 5.98
CA ASN A 14 -19.35 0.97 7.20
C ASN A 14 -19.01 2.13 8.15
N ASN A 15 -18.34 3.19 7.67
CA ASN A 15 -17.84 4.30 8.50
C ASN A 15 -17.03 3.83 9.72
N ASN A 16 -16.23 2.78 9.53
CA ASN A 16 -15.48 2.12 10.59
C ASN A 16 -13.98 2.44 10.56
N ILE A 17 -13.58 3.38 9.75
CA ILE A 17 -12.22 3.89 9.64
C ILE A 17 -12.24 5.38 9.97
N SER A 18 -11.50 5.78 10.99
CA SER A 18 -11.33 7.19 11.33
C SER A 18 -10.16 7.77 10.58
N VAL A 19 -10.36 8.88 9.91
CA VAL A 19 -9.33 9.61 9.17
C VAL A 19 -9.06 10.92 9.88
N ILE A 20 -7.84 11.08 10.40
CA ILE A 20 -7.34 12.36 10.92
C ILE A 20 -6.55 13.02 9.79
N LYS A 21 -7.07 14.12 9.27
CA LYS A 21 -6.33 14.97 8.35
C LYS A 21 -5.54 15.99 9.13
N VAL A 22 -4.23 16.02 8.91
CA VAL A 22 -3.27 16.87 9.60
C VAL A 22 -2.66 17.86 8.61
N GLY A 23 -2.45 19.11 9.04
CA GLY A 23 -1.75 20.14 8.26
C GLY A 23 -0.84 20.97 9.14
N GLY A 24 0.22 21.52 8.54
CA GLY A 24 1.23 22.34 9.20
C GLY A 24 2.40 21.54 9.75
N TYR A 25 2.90 21.89 10.92
CA TYR A 25 4.10 21.31 11.52
C TYR A 25 3.73 20.44 12.73
N ILE A 26 4.21 19.20 12.76
CA ILE A 26 4.06 18.30 13.92
C ILE A 26 5.37 18.33 14.69
N ASP A 27 5.47 19.23 15.66
CA ASP A 27 6.63 19.43 16.51
C ASP A 27 6.31 19.22 18.01
N THR A 28 7.23 19.54 18.89
CA THR A 28 7.05 19.37 20.33
C THR A 28 5.92 20.24 20.92
N THR A 29 5.54 21.32 20.25
CA THR A 29 4.48 22.23 20.71
C THR A 29 3.10 21.85 20.21
N THR A 30 3.03 21.24 19.03
CA THR A 30 1.78 20.87 18.34
C THR A 30 1.44 19.39 18.47
N SER A 31 2.41 18.55 18.80
CA SER A 31 2.23 17.09 18.90
C SER A 31 1.18 16.67 19.92
N ALA A 32 1.03 17.42 21.02
CA ALA A 32 0.01 17.14 22.03
C ALA A 32 -1.43 17.21 21.51
N GLU A 33 -1.71 18.10 20.54
CA GLU A 33 -3.04 18.19 19.93
C GLU A 33 -3.36 16.95 19.08
N LEU A 34 -2.35 16.43 18.36
CA LEU A 34 -2.49 15.18 17.58
C LEU A 34 -2.68 13.98 18.49
N GLU A 35 -1.89 13.87 19.56
CA GLU A 35 -2.01 12.83 20.60
C GLU A 35 -3.40 12.83 21.21
N HIS A 36 -3.91 13.99 21.62
CA HIS A 36 -5.27 14.11 22.16
C HIS A 36 -6.37 13.69 21.17
N SER A 37 -6.19 13.98 19.87
CA SER A 37 -7.11 13.56 18.83
C SER A 37 -7.12 12.04 18.65
N LEU A 38 -5.93 11.39 18.72
CA LEU A 38 -5.77 9.94 18.69
C LEU A 38 -6.43 9.29 19.92
N ASP A 39 -6.14 9.79 21.10
CA ASP A 39 -6.73 9.30 22.35
C ASP A 39 -8.25 9.37 22.34
N SER A 40 -8.82 10.45 21.83
CA SER A 40 -10.26 10.62 21.72
C SER A 40 -10.89 9.54 20.84
N LEU A 41 -10.23 9.15 19.73
CA LEU A 41 -10.68 8.07 18.86
C LEU A 41 -10.55 6.70 19.54
N LEU A 42 -9.43 6.45 20.20
CA LEU A 42 -9.18 5.19 20.91
C LEU A 42 -10.16 4.98 22.05
N ASN A 43 -10.49 6.04 22.79
CA ASN A 43 -11.50 6.03 23.84
C ASN A 43 -12.92 5.82 23.30
N SER A 44 -13.17 6.17 22.02
CA SER A 44 -14.43 5.90 21.31
C SER A 44 -14.47 4.51 20.66
N ASN A 45 -13.54 3.60 20.99
CA ASN A 45 -13.37 2.29 20.36
C ASN A 45 -13.11 2.34 18.83
N SER A 46 -12.58 3.44 18.32
CA SER A 46 -12.18 3.57 16.93
C SER A 46 -10.69 3.20 16.78
N HIS A 47 -10.43 1.97 16.35
CA HIS A 47 -9.08 1.41 16.28
C HIS A 47 -8.53 1.28 14.85
N ASN A 48 -9.35 1.51 13.82
CA ASN A 48 -8.87 1.60 12.44
C ASN A 48 -8.65 3.07 12.09
N ILE A 49 -7.41 3.51 12.08
CA ILE A 49 -7.05 4.92 11.98
C ILE A 49 -6.18 5.17 10.76
N VAL A 50 -6.50 6.20 10.01
CA VAL A 50 -5.67 6.73 8.93
C VAL A 50 -5.26 8.15 9.29
N ILE A 51 -3.97 8.44 9.19
CA ILE A 51 -3.43 9.80 9.33
C ILE A 51 -3.09 10.31 7.92
N ASP A 52 -3.82 11.33 7.48
CA ASP A 52 -3.55 12.01 6.22
C ASP A 52 -2.55 13.15 6.44
N LEU A 53 -1.34 12.97 5.91
CA LEU A 53 -0.19 13.85 6.07
C LEU A 53 0.05 14.72 4.82
N GLY A 54 -0.93 14.82 3.92
CA GLY A 54 -0.77 15.52 2.64
C GLY A 54 -0.51 17.03 2.76
N ASN A 55 -0.84 17.63 3.89
CA ASN A 55 -0.61 19.04 4.19
C ASN A 55 0.37 19.24 5.35
N VAL A 56 1.15 18.21 5.71
CA VAL A 56 2.17 18.29 6.76
C VAL A 56 3.53 18.55 6.11
N ASP A 57 4.16 19.65 6.49
CA ASP A 57 5.44 20.07 5.93
C ASP A 57 6.64 19.49 6.72
N TYR A 58 6.44 19.17 8.01
CA TYR A 58 7.49 18.69 8.88
C TYR A 58 6.93 17.86 10.03
N ILE A 59 7.66 16.80 10.41
CA ILE A 59 7.37 15.98 11.60
C ILE A 59 8.67 15.83 12.39
N SER A 60 8.64 16.30 13.65
CA SER A 60 9.75 16.13 14.59
C SER A 60 9.83 14.70 15.13
N SER A 61 10.92 14.40 15.84
CA SER A 61 11.04 13.11 16.55
C SER A 61 9.92 12.90 17.60
N ALA A 62 9.44 13.96 18.23
CA ALA A 62 8.29 13.89 19.14
C ALA A 62 7.01 13.51 18.39
N GLY A 63 6.76 14.10 17.21
CA GLY A 63 5.61 13.75 16.36
C GLY A 63 5.64 12.31 15.88
N TRP A 64 6.79 11.83 15.43
CA TRP A 64 6.96 10.42 15.07
C TRP A 64 6.75 9.48 16.26
N GLY A 65 7.22 9.91 17.45
CA GLY A 65 7.05 9.18 18.71
C GLY A 65 5.58 8.84 19.01
N ILE A 66 4.64 9.74 18.73
CA ILE A 66 3.21 9.51 18.96
C ILE A 66 2.72 8.30 18.15
N PHE A 67 3.04 8.23 16.86
CA PHE A 67 2.60 7.10 16.02
C PHE A 67 3.20 5.77 16.48
N ILE A 68 4.45 5.79 16.92
CA ILE A 68 5.17 4.60 17.35
C ILE A 68 4.67 4.13 18.74
N SER A 69 4.32 5.03 19.64
CA SER A 69 3.79 4.67 20.96
C SER A 69 2.39 4.04 20.84
N GLU A 70 1.54 4.61 19.99
CA GLU A 70 0.14 4.21 19.90
C GLU A 70 -0.09 2.93 19.09
N ILE A 71 0.76 2.64 18.09
CA ILE A 71 0.53 1.52 17.15
C ILE A 71 0.39 0.16 17.85
N LYS A 72 1.15 -0.09 18.92
CA LYS A 72 1.09 -1.35 19.66
C LYS A 72 -0.28 -1.53 20.32
N GLY A 73 -0.74 -0.54 21.07
CA GLY A 73 -2.03 -0.58 21.75
C GLY A 73 -3.21 -0.68 20.77
N ILE A 74 -3.11 -0.01 19.62
CA ILE A 74 -4.10 -0.08 18.54
C ILE A 74 -4.19 -1.52 17.99
N ARG A 75 -3.05 -2.16 17.74
CA ARG A 75 -3.00 -3.54 17.22
C ARG A 75 -3.47 -4.59 18.23
N GLU A 76 -3.17 -4.40 19.50
CA GLU A 76 -3.68 -5.28 20.59
C GLU A 76 -5.21 -5.25 20.65
N LYS A 77 -5.83 -4.15 20.26
CA LYS A 77 -7.29 -3.99 20.14
C LYS A 77 -7.85 -4.42 18.77
N GLY A 78 -7.04 -5.06 17.93
CA GLY A 78 -7.45 -5.58 16.63
C GLY A 78 -7.58 -4.53 15.52
N GLY A 79 -7.07 -3.31 15.73
CA GLY A 79 -7.01 -2.24 14.74
C GLY A 79 -5.64 -2.11 14.08
N ASP A 80 -5.46 -1.02 13.34
CA ASP A 80 -4.17 -0.62 12.76
C ASP A 80 -4.15 0.90 12.54
N LEU A 81 -2.95 1.49 12.49
CA LEU A 81 -2.71 2.87 12.13
C LEU A 81 -1.95 2.93 10.82
N LYS A 82 -2.46 3.71 9.88
CA LYS A 82 -1.87 3.86 8.53
C LYS A 82 -1.63 5.31 8.21
N LEU A 83 -0.56 5.59 7.48
CA LEU A 83 -0.19 6.93 7.03
C LEU A 83 -0.48 7.07 5.54
N VAL A 84 -1.00 8.22 5.11
CA VAL A 84 -1.28 8.47 3.70
C VAL A 84 -0.81 9.85 3.26
N ASN A 85 -0.60 10.00 1.94
CA ASN A 85 -0.33 11.27 1.28
C ASN A 85 0.92 12.02 1.76
N MET A 86 1.89 11.37 2.42
CA MET A 86 3.11 12.06 2.85
C MET A 86 3.76 12.81 1.69
N ILE A 87 4.15 14.07 1.93
CA ILE A 87 5.01 14.80 1.00
C ILE A 87 6.41 14.18 0.94
N PRO A 88 7.20 14.43 -0.12
CA PRO A 88 8.52 13.79 -0.31
C PRO A 88 9.44 13.91 0.90
N ASP A 89 9.54 15.10 1.47
CA ASP A 89 10.48 15.38 2.56
C ASP A 89 10.12 14.63 3.85
N VAL A 90 8.82 14.53 4.14
CA VAL A 90 8.31 13.74 5.29
C VAL A 90 8.50 12.24 5.03
N TYR A 91 8.28 11.79 3.79
CA TYR A 91 8.47 10.39 3.44
C TYR A 91 9.95 9.97 3.48
N GLU A 92 10.87 10.85 3.10
CA GLU A 92 12.31 10.58 3.19
C GLU A 92 12.75 10.32 4.64
N VAL A 93 12.24 11.11 5.59
CA VAL A 93 12.49 10.90 7.02
C VAL A 93 11.86 9.59 7.50
N PHE A 94 10.64 9.28 7.06
CA PHE A 94 9.95 8.01 7.36
C PHE A 94 10.76 6.80 6.91
N GLU A 95 11.37 6.84 5.73
CA GLU A 95 12.24 5.78 5.22
C GLU A 95 13.59 5.73 5.93
N LEU A 96 14.22 6.89 6.15
CA LEU A 96 15.51 6.98 6.83
C LEU A 96 15.47 6.38 8.25
N LEU A 97 14.36 6.60 8.94
CA LEU A 97 14.12 6.05 10.28
C LEU A 97 13.55 4.63 10.27
N GLU A 98 13.44 4.02 9.10
CA GLU A 98 12.96 2.64 8.89
C GLU A 98 11.55 2.37 9.47
N PHE A 99 10.72 3.40 9.59
CA PHE A 99 9.36 3.27 10.15
C PHE A 99 8.43 2.39 9.31
N HIS A 100 8.77 2.11 8.06
CA HIS A 100 8.04 1.19 7.19
C HIS A 100 7.98 -0.27 7.73
N TYR A 101 8.85 -0.65 8.67
CA TYR A 101 8.75 -1.93 9.39
C TYR A 101 7.64 -1.94 10.44
N ILE A 102 7.24 -0.77 10.92
CA ILE A 102 6.28 -0.63 12.01
C ILE A 102 4.95 -0.08 11.52
N LEU A 103 4.97 0.91 10.63
CA LEU A 103 3.82 1.64 10.12
C LEU A 103 3.66 1.41 8.62
N LYS A 104 2.42 1.22 8.16
CA LYS A 104 2.13 1.14 6.72
C LYS A 104 1.87 2.54 6.16
N ALA A 105 2.52 2.86 5.06
CA ALA A 105 2.33 4.10 4.31
C ALA A 105 1.72 3.82 2.92
N PHE A 106 0.83 4.71 2.47
CA PHE A 106 0.16 4.61 1.19
C PHE A 106 0.16 5.96 0.46
N ASP A 107 0.10 5.93 -0.86
CA ASP A 107 0.03 7.14 -1.69
C ASP A 107 -1.36 7.81 -1.66
N SER A 108 -2.41 7.06 -1.27
CA SER A 108 -3.76 7.57 -1.23
C SER A 108 -4.58 7.00 -0.07
N LEU A 109 -5.64 7.73 0.29
CA LEU A 109 -6.61 7.28 1.28
C LEU A 109 -7.33 6.00 0.81
N ASP A 110 -7.66 5.90 -0.47
CA ASP A 110 -8.37 4.73 -1.02
C ASP A 110 -7.54 3.45 -0.91
N ASP A 111 -6.22 3.53 -1.14
CA ASP A 111 -5.32 2.38 -0.97
C ASP A 111 -5.24 1.93 0.50
N ALA A 112 -5.22 2.87 1.44
CA ALA A 112 -5.23 2.56 2.87
C ALA A 112 -6.54 1.91 3.32
N ILE A 113 -7.69 2.40 2.83
CA ILE A 113 -9.01 1.82 3.09
C ILE A 113 -9.09 0.40 2.53
N ALA A 114 -8.66 0.19 1.29
CA ALA A 114 -8.64 -1.13 0.66
C ALA A 114 -7.75 -2.14 1.41
N ASP A 115 -6.66 -1.69 2.04
CA ASP A 115 -5.82 -2.56 2.87
C ASP A 115 -6.51 -2.96 4.18
N PHE A 116 -7.33 -2.07 4.79
CA PHE A 116 -8.16 -2.44 5.94
C PHE A 116 -9.21 -3.50 5.57
N ASP A 117 -9.87 -3.36 4.42
CA ASP A 117 -10.89 -4.29 3.97
C ASP A 117 -10.30 -5.69 3.67
N LYS A 118 -9.07 -5.77 3.14
CA LYS A 118 -8.34 -7.03 2.91
C LYS A 118 -7.91 -7.72 4.20
N SER A 119 -7.64 -6.95 5.25
CA SER A 119 -7.15 -7.47 6.54
C SER A 119 -8.27 -8.02 7.44
N ARG A 120 -9.54 -7.85 7.04
CA ARG A 120 -10.69 -8.40 7.79
C ARG A 120 -10.83 -9.89 7.57
N PRO A 121 -11.01 -10.69 8.63
CA PRO A 121 -11.42 -12.07 8.47
C PRO A 121 -12.78 -12.11 7.75
N ARG A 122 -12.90 -12.99 6.77
CA ARG A 122 -14.06 -13.17 5.88
C ARG A 122 -15.39 -13.51 6.60
N SER A 123 -15.37 -13.62 7.93
CA SER A 123 -16.50 -14.00 8.78
C SER A 123 -17.53 -12.88 9.05
N GLU A 124 -17.24 -11.62 8.72
CA GLU A 124 -18.16 -10.49 9.01
C GLU A 124 -18.93 -9.95 7.80
N ILE A 125 -18.78 -10.57 6.64
CA ILE A 125 -19.63 -10.25 5.50
C ILE A 125 -21.00 -10.94 5.74
N ARG A 126 -21.96 -10.19 6.24
CA ARG A 126 -23.36 -10.62 6.31
C ARG A 126 -23.80 -11.09 4.93
N LYS A 127 -24.06 -12.42 4.82
CA LYS A 127 -24.67 -13.02 3.66
C LYS A 127 -26.05 -12.40 3.43
N PRO A 128 -26.45 -12.06 2.21
CA PRO A 128 -27.87 -11.99 1.87
C PRO A 128 -28.44 -13.40 1.98
N VAL A 129 -29.56 -13.51 2.66
CA VAL A 129 -30.35 -14.75 2.76
C VAL A 129 -30.83 -15.13 1.36
N ALA A 130 -30.43 -16.29 0.87
CA ALA A 130 -31.08 -16.97 -0.22
C ALA A 130 -31.01 -18.49 0.02
N VAL A 131 -32.16 -18.99 0.38
CA VAL A 131 -32.85 -20.27 0.12
C VAL A 131 -31.97 -21.45 -0.36
N ALA A 132 -32.15 -22.54 0.38
CA ALA A 132 -31.61 -23.86 0.19
C ALA A 132 -31.96 -24.50 -1.19
N GLU A 133 -31.04 -25.28 -1.73
CA GLU A 133 -31.38 -26.58 -2.35
C GLU A 133 -30.16 -27.53 -2.26
N GLU A 134 -30.51 -28.79 -2.11
CA GLU A 134 -29.73 -29.94 -1.66
C GLU A 134 -28.85 -30.60 -2.74
N ALA A 135 -27.97 -31.45 -2.26
CA ALA A 135 -27.44 -32.71 -2.80
C ALA A 135 -26.32 -32.60 -3.86
N SER A 136 -25.22 -33.28 -3.76
CA SER A 136 -24.96 -34.69 -3.52
C SER A 136 -23.46 -34.99 -3.58
N SER A 137 -23.10 -36.00 -2.84
CA SER A 137 -21.79 -36.64 -2.75
C SER A 137 -21.19 -37.08 -4.07
N PHE A 138 -19.89 -36.83 -4.29
CA PHE A 138 -19.06 -37.70 -5.11
C PHE A 138 -17.64 -37.82 -4.53
N LYS A 139 -17.36 -38.98 -3.93
CA LYS A 139 -16.03 -39.50 -3.74
C LYS A 139 -15.43 -39.84 -5.09
N LYS A 140 -14.25 -39.36 -5.42
CA LYS A 140 -13.37 -40.01 -6.38
C LYS A 140 -11.91 -39.92 -5.97
N SER A 141 -11.33 -41.09 -5.91
CA SER A 141 -10.00 -41.59 -5.74
C SER A 141 -8.91 -40.78 -6.46
N ARG A 142 -7.79 -40.57 -5.74
CA ARG A 142 -6.50 -40.14 -6.28
C ARG A 142 -5.94 -41.14 -7.28
N PRO A 143 -5.41 -40.70 -8.42
CA PRO A 143 -4.35 -41.43 -9.11
C PRO A 143 -2.99 -41.02 -8.54
N VAL A 144 -2.13 -41.98 -8.35
CA VAL A 144 -0.69 -41.82 -8.09
C VAL A 144 -0.08 -41.30 -9.38
N ILE A 145 0.59 -40.16 -9.33
CA ILE A 145 1.36 -39.59 -10.43
C ILE A 145 2.85 -39.68 -10.07
N ASP A 146 3.60 -40.20 -11.00
CA ASP A 146 5.02 -40.51 -11.03
C ASP A 146 5.89 -39.27 -10.84
N ASP A 147 6.92 -39.36 -9.97
CA ASP A 147 7.75 -38.24 -9.46
C ASP A 147 8.78 -37.71 -10.48
N THR A 148 8.61 -37.90 -11.77
CA THR A 148 9.60 -37.52 -12.79
C THR A 148 9.24 -36.26 -13.58
N GLU A 149 8.01 -35.73 -13.51
CA GLU A 149 7.59 -34.51 -14.22
C GLU A 149 7.92 -33.20 -13.44
N ASP A 150 8.01 -33.28 -12.11
CA ASP A 150 8.24 -32.08 -11.25
C ASP A 150 9.66 -31.49 -11.38
N GLU A 151 10.67 -32.29 -11.75
CA GLU A 151 12.05 -31.76 -11.91
C GLU A 151 12.27 -31.04 -13.23
N GLU A 152 11.56 -31.39 -14.30
CA GLU A 152 11.66 -30.70 -15.60
C GLU A 152 10.86 -29.39 -15.61
N GLU A 153 9.71 -29.36 -14.93
CA GLU A 153 8.88 -28.15 -14.79
C GLU A 153 9.58 -27.09 -13.91
N SER A 154 10.17 -27.52 -12.80
CA SER A 154 10.97 -26.64 -11.91
C SER A 154 12.21 -26.05 -12.64
N LYS A 155 12.89 -26.82 -13.46
CA LYS A 155 14.03 -26.34 -14.27
C LYS A 155 13.59 -25.41 -15.40
N ARG A 156 12.42 -25.65 -15.97
CA ARG A 156 11.83 -24.82 -17.02
C ARG A 156 11.38 -23.47 -16.47
N ASP A 157 10.78 -23.45 -15.29
CA ASP A 157 10.38 -22.22 -14.60
C ASP A 157 11.58 -21.41 -14.17
N GLU A 158 12.64 -22.03 -13.65
CA GLU A 158 13.92 -21.37 -13.32
C GLU A 158 14.62 -20.79 -14.56
N TYR A 159 14.54 -21.50 -15.70
CA TYR A 159 15.11 -21.01 -16.96
C TYR A 159 14.29 -19.85 -17.54
N LEU A 160 12.97 -19.93 -17.50
CA LEU A 160 12.07 -18.84 -17.91
C LEU A 160 12.24 -17.61 -17.01
N GLU A 161 12.35 -17.81 -15.71
CA GLU A 161 12.60 -16.72 -14.75
C GLU A 161 13.97 -16.07 -14.99
N LYS A 162 15.03 -16.86 -15.27
CA LYS A 162 16.35 -16.34 -15.64
C LYS A 162 16.35 -15.61 -16.98
N ALA A 163 15.62 -16.11 -17.98
CA ALA A 163 15.51 -15.46 -19.29
C ALA A 163 14.71 -14.15 -19.18
N MET A 164 13.59 -14.13 -18.45
CA MET A 164 12.82 -12.92 -18.18
C MET A 164 13.61 -11.89 -17.37
N ASN A 165 14.39 -12.33 -16.39
CA ASN A 165 15.28 -11.46 -15.62
C ASN A 165 16.44 -10.88 -16.44
N ALA A 166 16.95 -11.62 -17.43
CA ALA A 166 17.99 -11.14 -18.35
C ALA A 166 17.44 -10.04 -19.28
N GLU A 167 16.22 -10.19 -19.82
CA GLU A 167 15.56 -9.17 -20.65
C GLU A 167 15.27 -7.87 -19.91
N THR A 168 14.97 -7.94 -18.60
CA THR A 168 14.65 -6.76 -17.80
C THR A 168 15.89 -6.04 -17.27
N LYS A 169 17.03 -6.72 -17.19
CA LYS A 169 18.27 -6.16 -16.64
C LYS A 169 18.92 -5.11 -17.56
N ASP A 170 18.72 -5.23 -18.87
CA ASP A 170 19.30 -4.32 -19.87
C ASP A 170 18.38 -3.16 -20.27
N LYS A 171 17.12 -3.12 -19.76
CA LYS A 171 16.18 -2.01 -20.04
C LYS A 171 16.44 -0.83 -19.13
N SER A 172 16.21 0.38 -19.64
CA SER A 172 16.32 1.60 -18.85
C SER A 172 15.32 1.59 -17.67
N VAL A 173 15.59 2.37 -16.63
CA VAL A 173 14.69 2.49 -15.47
C VAL A 173 13.30 2.99 -15.92
N GLU A 174 13.26 3.91 -16.88
CA GLU A 174 12.02 4.42 -17.46
C GLU A 174 11.22 3.33 -18.15
N ASP A 175 11.86 2.45 -18.91
CA ASP A 175 11.18 1.34 -19.59
C ASP A 175 10.62 0.33 -18.61
N LYS A 176 11.34 0.04 -17.53
CA LYS A 176 10.88 -0.82 -16.45
C LYS A 176 9.64 -0.23 -15.77
N ILE A 177 9.65 1.08 -15.49
CA ILE A 177 8.50 1.77 -14.91
C ILE A 177 7.31 1.77 -15.87
N ARG A 178 7.52 2.04 -17.17
CA ARG A 178 6.45 1.98 -18.18
C ARG A 178 5.81 0.60 -18.27
N ARG A 179 6.64 -0.44 -18.33
CA ARG A 179 6.19 -1.83 -18.34
C ARG A 179 5.36 -2.17 -17.10
N LEU A 180 5.85 -1.81 -15.92
CA LEU A 180 5.17 -2.06 -14.65
C LEU A 180 3.82 -1.34 -14.58
N VAL A 181 3.72 -0.12 -15.11
CA VAL A 181 2.46 0.63 -15.21
C VAL A 181 1.49 0.00 -16.21
N ILE A 182 1.99 -0.56 -17.32
CA ILE A 182 1.14 -1.30 -18.28
C ILE A 182 0.62 -2.59 -17.64
N GLU A 183 1.44 -3.33 -16.93
CA GLU A 183 1.02 -4.55 -16.24
C GLU A 183 0.06 -4.27 -15.07
N ASN A 184 0.26 -3.13 -14.38
CA ASN A 184 -0.48 -2.77 -13.17
C ASN A 184 -0.73 -1.25 -13.08
N PRO A 185 -1.68 -0.69 -13.83
CA PRO A 185 -1.93 0.76 -13.89
C PRO A 185 -2.44 1.36 -12.58
N GLU A 186 -2.92 0.52 -11.68
CA GLU A 186 -3.43 0.89 -10.35
C GLU A 186 -2.31 1.14 -9.32
N TYR A 187 -1.05 0.70 -9.60
CA TYR A 187 0.02 0.80 -8.62
C TYR A 187 0.41 2.25 -8.38
N GLY A 188 0.46 2.64 -7.10
CA GLY A 188 1.03 3.90 -6.64
C GLY A 188 2.56 3.87 -6.61
N SER A 189 3.20 5.01 -6.39
CA SER A 189 4.66 5.14 -6.41
C SER A 189 5.39 4.25 -5.43
N ILE A 190 4.81 4.00 -4.25
CA ILE A 190 5.39 3.08 -3.24
C ILE A 190 5.39 1.64 -3.76
N LYS A 191 4.29 1.22 -4.37
CA LYS A 191 4.17 -0.16 -4.88
C LYS A 191 5.07 -0.37 -6.09
N ILE A 192 5.15 0.63 -6.98
CA ILE A 192 6.09 0.64 -8.11
C ILE A 192 7.55 0.54 -7.61
N MET A 193 7.92 1.29 -6.57
CA MET A 193 9.24 1.22 -5.95
C MET A 193 9.58 -0.19 -5.44
N LYS A 194 8.64 -0.82 -4.72
CA LYS A 194 8.82 -2.17 -4.18
C LYS A 194 8.95 -3.21 -5.29
N GLU A 195 8.13 -3.13 -6.34
CA GLU A 195 8.19 -4.05 -7.49
C GLU A 195 9.48 -3.90 -8.29
N LEU A 196 9.97 -2.67 -8.50
CA LEU A 196 11.26 -2.43 -9.15
C LEU A 196 12.44 -3.08 -8.41
N ASN A 197 12.34 -3.23 -7.08
CA ASN A 197 13.36 -3.87 -6.25
C ASN A 197 13.18 -5.40 -6.16
N THR A 198 12.43 -6.01 -7.06
CA THR A 198 12.31 -7.47 -7.18
C THR A 198 13.27 -8.02 -8.23
N PRO A 199 13.62 -9.33 -8.18
CA PRO A 199 14.41 -9.98 -9.21
C PRO A 199 13.81 -9.84 -10.61
N HIS A 200 12.50 -9.84 -10.72
CA HIS A 200 11.76 -9.69 -11.99
C HIS A 200 12.09 -8.39 -12.73
N TYR A 201 12.35 -7.30 -12.00
CA TYR A 201 12.75 -6.00 -12.56
C TYR A 201 14.24 -5.72 -12.39
N GLY A 202 15.04 -6.73 -11.98
CA GLY A 202 16.49 -6.65 -11.86
C GLY A 202 16.98 -5.95 -10.58
N ASN A 203 16.20 -6.01 -9.49
CA ASN A 203 16.52 -5.45 -8.17
C ASN A 203 16.93 -3.97 -8.23
N VAL A 204 16.16 -3.17 -8.95
CA VAL A 204 16.41 -1.72 -9.08
C VAL A 204 16.06 -1.02 -7.78
N LYS A 205 17.08 -0.64 -7.02
CA LYS A 205 16.93 0.10 -5.76
C LYS A 205 16.78 1.59 -6.04
N LEU A 206 15.57 2.09 -5.95
CA LEU A 206 15.25 3.51 -6.03
C LEU A 206 14.56 3.95 -4.75
N SER A 207 14.84 5.18 -4.31
CA SER A 207 14.02 5.81 -3.28
C SER A 207 12.66 6.18 -3.87
N TRP A 208 11.64 6.33 -3.01
CA TRP A 208 10.31 6.78 -3.41
C TRP A 208 10.35 8.13 -4.16
N PHE A 209 11.21 9.05 -3.73
CA PHE A 209 11.42 10.34 -4.41
C PHE A 209 11.91 10.17 -5.85
N GLN A 210 12.88 9.26 -6.07
CA GLN A 210 13.36 8.96 -7.41
C GLN A 210 12.26 8.37 -8.29
N VAL A 211 11.46 7.44 -7.76
CA VAL A 211 10.30 6.90 -8.48
C VAL A 211 9.28 7.99 -8.80
N LYS A 212 8.95 8.86 -7.85
CA LYS A 212 8.07 10.01 -8.11
C LYS A 212 8.62 10.95 -9.18
N LYS A 213 9.94 11.20 -9.17
CA LYS A 213 10.60 12.00 -10.22
C LYS A 213 10.45 11.37 -11.59
N TYR A 214 10.71 10.06 -11.72
CA TYR A 214 10.50 9.32 -12.96
C TYR A 214 9.03 9.33 -13.40
N LEU A 215 8.09 9.07 -12.51
CA LEU A 215 6.67 9.12 -12.83
C LEU A 215 6.22 10.51 -13.28
N LYS A 216 6.79 11.58 -12.72
CA LYS A 216 6.53 12.95 -13.17
C LYS A 216 7.11 13.21 -14.56
N GLN A 217 8.35 12.80 -14.83
CA GLN A 217 8.98 12.91 -16.15
C GLN A 217 8.23 12.14 -17.22
N LEU A 218 7.74 10.94 -16.89
CA LEU A 218 6.94 10.09 -17.78
C LEU A 218 5.46 10.51 -17.88
N GLN A 219 5.05 11.56 -17.18
CA GLN A 219 3.66 12.01 -17.05
C GLN A 219 2.70 10.96 -16.47
N LEU A 220 3.20 10.05 -15.64
CA LEU A 220 2.47 8.95 -14.99
C LEU A 220 2.24 9.18 -13.49
N ASN A 221 2.31 10.43 -13.05
CA ASN A 221 2.29 10.83 -11.64
C ASN A 221 0.93 10.71 -10.94
N SER A 222 -0.17 10.48 -11.68
CA SER A 222 -1.49 10.22 -11.10
C SER A 222 -2.06 8.89 -11.57
N LYS A 223 -2.94 8.28 -10.77
CA LYS A 223 -3.65 7.03 -11.12
C LYS A 223 -4.39 7.17 -12.46
N LYS A 224 -5.08 8.30 -12.67
CA LYS A 224 -5.80 8.58 -13.91
C LYS A 224 -4.88 8.54 -15.13
N LYS A 225 -3.72 9.20 -15.07
CA LYS A 225 -2.75 9.20 -16.18
C LYS A 225 -2.13 7.82 -16.44
N ARG A 226 -1.95 7.01 -15.40
CA ARG A 226 -1.46 5.63 -15.58
C ARG A 226 -2.49 4.75 -16.27
N ILE A 227 -3.76 4.89 -15.91
CA ILE A 227 -4.87 4.17 -16.58
C ILE A 227 -5.03 4.63 -18.02
N GLU A 228 -4.97 5.92 -18.30
CA GLU A 228 -5.01 6.47 -19.66
C GLU A 228 -3.84 5.95 -20.52
N PHE A 229 -2.64 5.89 -19.95
CA PHE A 229 -1.45 5.33 -20.60
C PHE A 229 -1.63 3.84 -20.92
N PHE A 230 -2.12 3.06 -19.97
CA PHE A 230 -2.43 1.64 -20.17
C PHE A 230 -3.43 1.46 -21.31
N GLN A 231 -4.53 2.21 -21.32
CA GLN A 231 -5.56 2.12 -22.39
C GLN A 231 -4.97 2.48 -23.76
N PHE A 232 -4.12 3.50 -23.83
CA PHE A 232 -3.47 3.91 -25.07
C PHE A 232 -2.49 2.86 -25.58
N GLU A 233 -1.67 2.26 -24.74
CA GLU A 233 -0.70 1.23 -25.15
C GLU A 233 -1.40 -0.08 -25.56
N THR A 234 -2.46 -0.46 -24.87
CA THR A 234 -3.25 -1.66 -25.24
C THR A 234 -4.04 -1.47 -26.52
N SER A 235 -4.48 -0.25 -26.84
CA SER A 235 -5.20 0.04 -28.11
C SER A 235 -4.31 0.02 -29.35
N LYS A 236 -2.98 0.06 -29.22
CA LYS A 236 -2.03 -0.07 -30.34
C LYS A 236 -1.76 -1.53 -30.76
N GLN A 237 -2.19 -2.50 -29.95
CA GLN A 237 -1.95 -3.91 -30.21
C GLN A 237 -3.09 -4.58 -31.02
N PHE A 238 -4.10 -3.80 -31.38
CA PHE A 238 -5.21 -4.17 -32.26
C PHE A 238 -5.21 -3.28 -33.51
#